data_c17daaabe3f12cb2cf4e8256f24332aa
#
_entry.id   c17daaabe3f12cb2cf4e8256f24332aa
#
_cell.length_a   1.000
_cell.length_b   1.000
_cell.length_c   1.000
_cell.angle_alpha   90.00
_cell.angle_beta   90.00
_cell.angle_gamma   90.00
#
_symmetry.space_group_name_H-M   'P 1'
#
loop_
_entity.id
_entity.type
_entity.pdbx_description
1 polymer ?
#
loop_
_entity_poly.entity_id
_entity_poly.type
_entity_poly.pdbx_seq_one_letter_code
_entity_poly.pdbx_strand_id
1 'polypeptide(L)'
;MHKMKGIIVPLLLLFLINCSKDSDELTINLYGLTQDDIDQALIIHNNARSEVGVENLKWSSSLSKDASKWALQMAKEDRMYHSENDTRTGQGENLYFTSATDSLTSARNGSQLWYEEIKLYTYSPILSGENDFYEIGHYTQMVWNSTTEVGIAMAVSDSGKTYVVARYSPQGNFVGEFPY
;
A
#
# COMPACT_ATOMS: atom_id res chain seq x y z
N MET A 1 10.74 37.47 -77.32
CA MET A 1 11.24 37.54 -75.91
C MET A 1 10.04 37.54 -74.99
N HIS A 2 9.64 36.36 -74.46
CA HIS A 2 8.52 36.21 -73.52
C HIS A 2 9.12 36.10 -72.12
N LYS A 3 8.77 37.04 -71.25
CA LYS A 3 9.16 37.02 -69.83
C LYS A 3 8.15 36.12 -69.07
N MET A 4 8.62 34.98 -68.59
CA MET A 4 7.89 34.18 -67.61
C MET A 4 7.89 34.86 -66.27
N LYS A 5 6.71 35.17 -65.75
CA LYS A 5 6.50 35.64 -64.37
C LYS A 5 6.43 34.41 -63.47
N GLY A 6 7.42 34.23 -62.59
CA GLY A 6 7.40 33.19 -61.55
C GLY A 6 6.31 33.51 -60.50
N ILE A 7 5.46 32.56 -60.27
CA ILE A 7 4.48 32.58 -59.17
C ILE A 7 5.16 32.04 -57.92
N ILE A 8 5.36 32.90 -56.92
CA ILE A 8 5.80 32.49 -55.60
C ILE A 8 4.60 31.99 -54.81
N VAL A 9 4.51 30.69 -54.57
CA VAL A 9 3.52 30.10 -53.69
C VAL A 9 4.08 30.15 -52.25
N PRO A 10 3.45 30.80 -51.28
CA PRO A 10 3.89 30.78 -49.91
C PRO A 10 3.66 29.40 -49.29
N LEU A 11 4.72 28.77 -48.84
CA LEU A 11 4.69 27.53 -48.04
C LEU A 11 4.07 27.83 -46.69
N LEU A 12 2.80 27.46 -46.51
CA LEU A 12 2.11 27.55 -45.24
C LEU A 12 2.63 26.42 -44.32
N LEU A 13 3.50 26.76 -43.37
CA LEU A 13 3.98 25.82 -42.36
C LEU A 13 2.84 25.57 -41.37
N LEU A 14 2.11 24.44 -41.53
CA LEU A 14 1.19 23.96 -40.51
C LEU A 14 2.01 23.46 -39.29
N PHE A 15 2.02 24.22 -38.23
CA PHE A 15 2.41 23.72 -36.93
C PHE A 15 1.30 22.80 -36.42
N LEU A 16 1.51 21.48 -36.57
CA LEU A 16 0.74 20.50 -35.84
C LEU A 16 1.16 20.59 -34.36
N ILE A 17 0.34 21.28 -33.56
CA ILE A 17 0.42 21.16 -32.11
C ILE A 17 -0.04 19.76 -31.80
N ASN A 18 0.91 18.85 -31.61
CA ASN A 18 0.67 17.53 -31.05
C ASN A 18 0.39 17.71 -29.57
N CYS A 19 -0.90 17.91 -29.24
CA CYS A 19 -1.37 17.84 -27.87
C CYS A 19 -1.36 16.36 -27.49
N SER A 20 -0.23 15.83 -27.03
CA SER A 20 -0.20 14.57 -26.32
C SER A 20 -1.06 14.80 -25.06
N LYS A 21 -2.30 14.33 -25.08
CA LYS A 21 -2.97 13.95 -23.86
C LYS A 21 -2.11 12.83 -23.29
N ASP A 22 -1.31 13.14 -22.28
CA ASP A 22 -0.86 12.14 -21.33
C ASP A 22 -2.14 11.55 -20.73
N SER A 23 -2.62 10.47 -21.34
CA SER A 23 -3.51 9.56 -20.64
C SER A 23 -2.60 8.94 -19.57
N ASP A 24 -2.74 9.37 -18.32
CA ASP A 24 -2.22 8.62 -17.19
C ASP A 24 -2.88 7.24 -17.26
N GLU A 25 -2.24 6.34 -18.00
CA GLU A 25 -2.64 4.94 -18.05
C GLU A 25 -2.39 4.39 -16.66
N LEU A 26 -3.46 4.06 -15.96
CA LEU A 26 -3.43 3.54 -14.60
C LEU A 26 -2.66 2.20 -14.60
N THR A 27 -1.36 2.26 -14.32
CA THR A 27 -0.50 1.08 -14.31
C THR A 27 -0.59 0.38 -12.97
N ILE A 28 -1.12 -0.83 -12.95
CA ILE A 28 -1.13 -1.72 -11.79
C ILE A 28 0.18 -2.51 -11.78
N ASN A 29 0.88 -2.51 -10.66
CA ASN A 29 2.13 -3.25 -10.50
C ASN A 29 1.89 -4.77 -10.31
N LEU A 30 2.98 -5.55 -10.19
CA LEU A 30 2.94 -7.01 -9.97
C LEU A 30 2.26 -7.43 -8.65
N TYR A 31 1.98 -6.48 -7.76
CA TYR A 31 1.36 -6.71 -6.45
C TYR A 31 -0.09 -6.27 -6.40
N GLY A 32 -0.68 -5.94 -7.55
CA GLY A 32 -2.08 -5.53 -7.68
C GLY A 32 -2.36 -4.07 -7.34
N LEU A 33 -1.35 -3.25 -7.06
CA LEU A 33 -1.48 -1.88 -6.57
C LEU A 33 -1.09 -0.86 -7.65
N THR A 34 -1.72 0.32 -7.61
CA THR A 34 -1.24 1.49 -8.33
C THR A 34 -0.13 2.18 -7.55
N GLN A 35 0.69 3.01 -8.22
CA GLN A 35 1.73 3.78 -7.52
C GLN A 35 1.11 4.78 -6.53
N ASP A 36 0.00 5.42 -6.89
CA ASP A 36 -0.71 6.33 -5.98
C ASP A 36 -1.20 5.62 -4.71
N ASP A 37 -1.77 4.41 -4.83
CA ASP A 37 -2.23 3.64 -3.67
C ASP A 37 -1.07 3.25 -2.73
N ILE A 38 0.10 2.90 -3.30
CA ILE A 38 1.34 2.65 -2.57
C ILE A 38 1.78 3.91 -1.81
N ASP A 39 1.87 5.04 -2.51
CA ASP A 39 2.36 6.29 -1.93
C ASP A 39 1.43 6.76 -0.80
N GLN A 40 0.11 6.69 -0.99
CA GLN A 40 -0.86 7.05 0.03
C GLN A 40 -0.81 6.11 1.24
N ALA A 41 -0.69 4.80 1.02
CA ALA A 41 -0.54 3.84 2.11
C ALA A 41 0.72 4.13 2.94
N LEU A 42 1.86 4.39 2.28
CA LEU A 42 3.11 4.73 2.97
C LEU A 42 3.04 6.06 3.71
N ILE A 43 2.35 7.07 3.14
CA ILE A 43 2.11 8.36 3.81
C ILE A 43 1.32 8.16 5.10
N ILE A 44 0.26 7.35 5.10
CA ILE A 44 -0.55 7.07 6.30
C ILE A 44 0.31 6.42 7.39
N HIS A 45 1.12 5.42 7.04
CA HIS A 45 2.04 4.78 7.98
C HIS A 45 3.02 5.80 8.59
N ASN A 46 3.64 6.62 7.75
CA ASN A 46 4.68 7.56 8.19
C ASN A 46 4.12 8.74 8.97
N ASN A 47 2.89 9.17 8.69
CA ASN A 47 2.19 10.15 9.51
C ASN A 47 1.91 9.59 10.92
N ALA A 48 1.37 8.37 11.02
CA ALA A 48 1.15 7.70 12.31
C ALA A 48 2.46 7.59 13.14
N ARG A 49 3.57 7.25 12.48
CA ARG A 49 4.89 7.14 13.10
C ARG A 49 5.43 8.49 13.57
N SER A 50 5.24 9.53 12.74
CA SER A 50 5.64 10.90 13.10
C SER A 50 4.89 11.43 14.33
N GLU A 51 3.62 11.08 14.49
CA GLU A 51 2.81 11.49 15.65
C GLU A 51 3.35 10.95 16.98
N VAL A 52 4.03 9.80 16.94
CA VAL A 52 4.62 9.15 18.14
C VAL A 52 6.15 9.28 18.19
N GLY A 53 6.76 10.01 17.23
CA GLY A 53 8.19 10.33 17.24
C GLY A 53 9.11 9.17 16.86
N VAL A 54 8.65 8.19 16.08
CA VAL A 54 9.47 7.10 15.54
C VAL A 54 9.83 7.32 14.08
N GLU A 55 10.95 6.73 13.63
CA GLU A 55 11.48 6.89 12.27
C GLU A 55 10.53 6.35 11.19
N ASN A 56 10.53 7.00 10.02
CA ASN A 56 9.72 6.62 8.89
C ASN A 56 10.06 5.22 8.35
N LEU A 57 9.04 4.47 7.94
CA LEU A 57 9.19 3.24 7.17
C LEU A 57 9.64 3.53 5.74
N LYS A 58 10.41 2.61 5.19
CA LYS A 58 10.76 2.55 3.77
C LYS A 58 9.92 1.47 3.08
N TRP A 59 9.56 1.74 1.82
CA TRP A 59 8.90 0.70 1.00
C TRP A 59 9.87 -0.39 0.62
N SER A 60 9.43 -1.65 0.77
CA SER A 60 10.23 -2.84 0.43
C SER A 60 9.50 -3.72 -0.59
N SER A 61 10.01 -3.75 -1.83
CA SER A 61 9.49 -4.63 -2.88
C SER A 61 9.65 -6.12 -2.53
N SER A 62 10.63 -6.47 -1.70
CA SER A 62 10.81 -7.83 -1.19
C SER A 62 9.66 -8.23 -0.28
N LEU A 63 9.28 -7.35 0.66
CA LEU A 63 8.13 -7.58 1.54
C LEU A 63 6.82 -7.59 0.74
N SER A 64 6.66 -6.72 -0.28
CA SER A 64 5.49 -6.74 -1.17
C SER A 64 5.38 -8.08 -1.91
N LYS A 65 6.49 -8.65 -2.35
CA LYS A 65 6.52 -9.98 -2.99
C LYS A 65 6.05 -11.09 -2.03
N ASP A 66 6.46 -11.02 -0.76
CA ASP A 66 6.01 -12.00 0.23
C ASP A 66 4.54 -11.78 0.61
N ALA A 67 4.11 -10.53 0.74
CA ALA A 67 2.71 -10.15 0.93
C ALA A 67 1.81 -10.67 -0.20
N SER A 68 2.26 -10.57 -1.47
CA SER A 68 1.48 -11.00 -2.63
C SER A 68 1.21 -12.50 -2.65
N LYS A 69 2.16 -13.31 -2.20
CA LYS A 69 1.96 -14.77 -2.08
C LYS A 69 0.80 -15.09 -1.15
N TRP A 70 0.71 -14.38 -0.02
CA TRP A 70 -0.33 -14.60 0.96
C TRP A 70 -1.68 -14.02 0.51
N ALA A 71 -1.67 -12.83 -0.09
CA ALA A 71 -2.88 -12.23 -0.66
C ALA A 71 -3.50 -13.16 -1.72
N LEU A 72 -2.70 -13.74 -2.62
CA LEU A 72 -3.14 -14.71 -3.62
C LEU A 72 -3.71 -15.99 -2.97
N GLN A 73 -3.10 -16.48 -1.90
CA GLN A 73 -3.61 -17.66 -1.17
C GLN A 73 -4.98 -17.37 -0.55
N MET A 74 -5.14 -16.24 0.14
CA MET A 74 -6.42 -15.83 0.71
C MET A 74 -7.49 -15.61 -0.37
N ALA A 75 -7.13 -14.98 -1.49
CA ALA A 75 -8.05 -14.78 -2.62
C ALA A 75 -8.51 -16.09 -3.24
N LYS A 76 -7.61 -17.07 -3.41
CA LYS A 76 -7.92 -18.42 -3.91
C LYS A 76 -8.88 -19.16 -3.00
N GLU A 77 -8.74 -19.01 -1.68
CA GLU A 77 -9.59 -19.67 -0.68
C GLU A 77 -10.83 -18.84 -0.31
N ASP A 78 -10.91 -17.62 -0.82
CA ASP A 78 -11.95 -16.62 -0.48
C ASP A 78 -12.13 -16.42 1.03
N ARG A 79 -11.02 -16.42 1.78
CA ARG A 79 -10.99 -16.37 3.23
C ARG A 79 -9.81 -15.54 3.75
N MET A 80 -10.08 -14.61 4.70
CA MET A 80 -9.03 -13.86 5.39
C MET A 80 -8.55 -14.60 6.65
N TYR A 81 -7.24 -14.79 6.77
CA TYR A 81 -6.58 -15.35 7.96
C TYR A 81 -5.08 -15.07 7.91
N HIS A 82 -4.44 -15.01 9.08
CA HIS A 82 -3.00 -14.80 9.16
C HIS A 82 -2.21 -16.00 8.61
N SER A 83 -1.08 -15.68 7.97
CA SER A 83 -0.12 -16.71 7.59
C SER A 83 0.57 -17.30 8.82
N GLU A 84 0.99 -18.56 8.72
CA GLU A 84 1.74 -19.22 9.79
C GLU A 84 3.07 -18.48 10.06
N ASN A 85 3.45 -18.37 11.33
CA ASN A 85 4.64 -17.60 11.75
C ASN A 85 5.94 -18.14 11.14
N ASP A 86 6.04 -19.44 10.90
CA ASP A 86 7.20 -20.09 10.28
C ASP A 86 7.37 -19.72 8.80
N THR A 87 6.27 -19.36 8.12
CA THR A 87 6.28 -18.91 6.72
C THR A 87 6.64 -17.45 6.53
N ARG A 88 6.69 -16.67 7.62
CA ARG A 88 7.01 -15.23 7.64
C ARG A 88 8.03 -14.85 8.72
N THR A 89 9.01 -15.68 8.97
CA THR A 89 10.02 -15.48 10.02
C THR A 89 10.59 -14.07 10.02
N GLY A 90 10.49 -13.37 11.16
CA GLY A 90 10.96 -12.01 11.34
C GLY A 90 10.12 -10.92 10.66
N GLN A 91 8.96 -11.28 10.12
CA GLN A 91 8.02 -10.34 9.51
C GLN A 91 6.72 -10.23 10.31
N GLY A 92 6.30 -8.99 10.58
CA GLY A 92 4.94 -8.68 11.03
C GLY A 92 3.95 -8.76 9.86
N GLU A 93 2.66 -8.83 10.19
CA GLU A 93 1.59 -8.93 9.19
C GLU A 93 0.34 -8.18 9.64
N ASN A 94 -0.16 -7.28 8.79
CA ASN A 94 -1.49 -6.70 8.90
C ASN A 94 -2.35 -7.17 7.72
N LEU A 95 -3.61 -7.46 7.98
CA LEU A 95 -4.57 -7.94 6.98
C LEU A 95 -5.77 -7.00 6.88
N TYR A 96 -6.27 -6.86 5.66
CA TYR A 96 -7.53 -6.19 5.38
C TYR A 96 -8.26 -6.90 4.24
N PHE A 97 -9.60 -6.91 4.28
CA PHE A 97 -10.38 -7.32 3.12
C PHE A 97 -11.56 -6.39 2.90
N THR A 98 -12.01 -6.33 1.65
CA THR A 98 -13.22 -5.59 1.28
C THR A 98 -13.95 -6.30 0.16
N SER A 99 -15.27 -6.18 0.16
CA SER A 99 -16.14 -6.54 -0.97
C SER A 99 -16.51 -5.34 -1.83
N ALA A 100 -15.93 -4.15 -1.55
CA ALA A 100 -16.11 -2.98 -2.38
C ALA A 100 -15.44 -3.17 -3.74
N THR A 101 -16.06 -2.63 -4.78
CA THR A 101 -15.61 -2.78 -6.18
C THR A 101 -14.38 -1.93 -6.51
N ASP A 102 -14.02 -0.96 -5.66
CA ASP A 102 -12.85 -0.11 -5.86
C ASP A 102 -11.60 -0.74 -5.23
N SER A 103 -10.93 -1.60 -5.99
CA SER A 103 -9.66 -2.21 -5.59
C SER A 103 -8.45 -1.28 -5.73
N LEU A 104 -8.59 -0.14 -6.46
CA LEU A 104 -7.48 0.77 -6.79
C LEU A 104 -6.94 1.55 -5.60
N THR A 105 -7.68 1.58 -4.49
CA THR A 105 -7.34 2.29 -3.25
C THR A 105 -7.28 1.36 -2.04
N SER A 106 -7.13 0.05 -2.27
CA SER A 106 -7.27 -0.96 -1.22
C SER A 106 -6.15 -0.92 -0.19
N ALA A 107 -4.90 -0.63 -0.59
CA ALA A 107 -3.78 -0.51 0.34
C ALA A 107 -3.93 0.73 1.23
N ARG A 108 -4.33 1.87 0.65
CA ARG A 108 -4.65 3.10 1.38
C ARG A 108 -5.78 2.88 2.39
N ASN A 109 -6.88 2.25 1.95
CA ASN A 109 -8.04 2.02 2.80
C ASN A 109 -7.73 1.07 3.96
N GLY A 110 -6.98 -0.02 3.70
CA GLY A 110 -6.48 -0.90 4.76
C GLY A 110 -5.59 -0.15 5.75
N SER A 111 -4.62 0.62 5.25
CA SER A 111 -3.72 1.43 6.09
C SER A 111 -4.48 2.44 6.95
N GLN A 112 -5.53 3.07 6.40
CA GLN A 112 -6.36 4.01 7.15
C GLN A 112 -7.13 3.31 8.27
N LEU A 113 -7.73 2.14 8.03
CA LEU A 113 -8.44 1.39 9.07
C LEU A 113 -7.49 0.89 10.16
N TRP A 114 -6.30 0.43 9.82
CA TRP A 114 -5.30 0.04 10.80
C TRP A 114 -4.84 1.24 11.66
N TYR A 115 -4.68 2.42 11.06
CA TYR A 115 -4.38 3.65 11.80
C TYR A 115 -5.51 4.03 12.76
N GLU A 116 -6.78 3.86 12.35
CA GLU A 116 -7.93 4.26 13.16
C GLU A 116 -8.07 3.49 14.48
N GLU A 117 -7.40 2.35 14.64
CA GLU A 117 -7.29 1.62 15.90
C GLU A 117 -6.60 2.45 17.01
N ILE A 118 -5.89 3.55 16.66
CA ILE A 118 -5.37 4.52 17.64
C ILE A 118 -6.45 5.05 18.59
N LYS A 119 -7.71 5.11 18.13
CA LYS A 119 -8.85 5.58 18.93
C LYS A 119 -9.17 4.65 20.10
N LEU A 120 -8.75 3.39 19.98
CA LEU A 120 -8.97 2.33 20.99
C LEU A 120 -7.70 2.05 21.81
N TYR A 121 -6.55 2.60 21.37
CA TYR A 121 -5.26 2.32 21.98
C TYR A 121 -4.98 3.22 23.20
N THR A 122 -4.71 2.61 24.34
CA THR A 122 -4.08 3.25 25.49
C THR A 122 -2.63 2.84 25.55
N TYR A 123 -1.70 3.81 25.63
CA TYR A 123 -0.27 3.54 25.63
C TYR A 123 0.13 2.59 26.77
N SER A 124 0.50 1.38 26.42
CA SER A 124 0.89 0.32 27.33
C SER A 124 1.66 -0.79 26.59
N PRO A 125 2.34 -1.67 27.33
CA PRO A 125 2.97 -2.84 26.72
C PRO A 125 1.94 -3.76 26.06
N ILE A 126 2.36 -4.41 24.99
CA ILE A 126 1.52 -5.38 24.26
C ILE A 126 1.09 -6.50 25.20
N LEU A 127 -0.21 -6.81 25.18
CA LEU A 127 -0.87 -7.85 26.03
C LEU A 127 -0.67 -7.65 27.53
N SER A 128 -0.52 -6.40 28.01
CA SER A 128 -0.49 -6.07 29.45
C SER A 128 -1.86 -6.14 30.14
N GLY A 129 -2.94 -6.22 29.35
CA GLY A 129 -4.32 -6.23 29.84
C GLY A 129 -5.04 -4.89 29.75
N GLU A 130 -4.36 -3.80 29.39
CA GLU A 130 -4.96 -2.48 29.20
C GLU A 130 -5.73 -2.34 27.89
N ASN A 131 -5.32 -3.09 26.86
CA ASN A 131 -5.93 -3.08 25.53
C ASN A 131 -6.35 -4.48 25.11
N ASP A 132 -7.43 -4.59 24.34
CA ASP A 132 -7.68 -5.80 23.56
C ASP A 132 -6.75 -5.81 22.32
N PHE A 133 -5.82 -6.76 22.27
CA PHE A 133 -4.86 -6.84 21.17
C PHE A 133 -5.53 -7.03 19.80
N TYR A 134 -6.69 -7.66 19.74
CA TYR A 134 -7.44 -7.82 18.49
C TYR A 134 -7.99 -6.50 17.94
N GLU A 135 -8.11 -5.46 18.78
CA GLU A 135 -8.62 -4.14 18.41
C GLU A 135 -7.50 -3.11 18.14
N ILE A 136 -6.24 -3.41 18.49
CA ILE A 136 -5.13 -2.42 18.39
C ILE A 136 -3.88 -2.96 17.69
N GLY A 137 -3.85 -4.23 17.37
CA GLY A 137 -2.64 -4.91 16.89
C GLY A 137 -2.12 -4.39 15.54
N HIS A 138 -3.01 -3.91 14.67
CA HIS A 138 -2.59 -3.35 13.40
C HIS A 138 -1.92 -1.98 13.59
N TYR A 139 -2.51 -1.09 14.40
CA TYR A 139 -1.93 0.22 14.73
C TYR A 139 -0.57 0.07 15.40
N THR A 140 -0.46 -0.78 16.43
CA THR A 140 0.79 -0.96 17.16
C THR A 140 1.91 -1.52 16.30
N GLN A 141 1.59 -2.37 15.30
CA GLN A 141 2.56 -2.81 14.30
C GLN A 141 2.99 -1.66 13.38
N MET A 142 2.07 -0.78 12.95
CA MET A 142 2.43 0.39 12.09
C MET A 142 3.45 1.30 12.77
N VAL A 143 3.29 1.53 14.07
CA VAL A 143 4.12 2.47 14.86
C VAL A 143 5.24 1.77 15.62
N TRP A 144 5.48 0.49 15.39
CA TRP A 144 6.51 -0.26 16.09
C TRP A 144 7.90 0.31 15.84
N ASN A 145 8.57 0.73 16.91
CA ASN A 145 9.81 1.51 16.85
C ASN A 145 10.92 0.82 16.02
N SER A 146 11.15 -0.47 16.26
CA SER A 146 12.23 -1.20 15.58
C SER A 146 11.88 -1.65 14.14
N THR A 147 10.63 -1.51 13.70
CA THR A 147 10.23 -1.77 12.31
C THR A 147 10.74 -0.67 11.40
N THR A 148 11.40 -1.02 10.29
CA THR A 148 12.04 -0.07 9.36
C THR A 148 11.50 -0.15 7.94
N GLU A 149 10.83 -1.24 7.59
CA GLU A 149 10.33 -1.49 6.24
C GLU A 149 8.89 -2.00 6.25
N VAL A 150 8.15 -1.62 5.21
CA VAL A 150 6.81 -2.16 4.91
C VAL A 150 6.70 -2.48 3.42
N GLY A 151 5.99 -3.55 3.10
CA GLY A 151 5.60 -3.89 1.75
C GLY A 151 4.17 -4.40 1.73
N ILE A 152 3.35 -3.90 0.83
CA ILE A 152 1.92 -4.24 0.73
C ILE A 152 1.65 -4.86 -0.63
N ALA A 153 0.69 -5.77 -0.66
CA ALA A 153 0.15 -6.35 -1.88
C ALA A 153 -1.34 -6.69 -1.71
N MET A 154 -2.03 -6.84 -2.82
CA MET A 154 -3.41 -7.30 -2.82
C MET A 154 -3.66 -8.37 -3.88
N ALA A 155 -4.76 -9.11 -3.70
CA ALA A 155 -5.33 -10.00 -4.70
C ALA A 155 -6.85 -9.99 -4.61
N VAL A 156 -7.51 -10.20 -5.76
CA VAL A 156 -8.97 -10.27 -5.85
C VAL A 156 -9.39 -11.72 -6.03
N SER A 157 -10.37 -12.18 -5.24
CA SER A 157 -10.94 -13.53 -5.35
C SER A 157 -11.94 -13.63 -6.50
N ASP A 158 -12.29 -14.85 -6.87
CA ASP A 158 -13.33 -15.12 -7.89
C ASP A 158 -14.71 -14.57 -7.47
N SER A 159 -14.96 -14.39 -6.17
CA SER A 159 -16.18 -13.76 -5.66
C SER A 159 -16.16 -12.22 -5.72
N GLY A 160 -15.05 -11.62 -6.13
CA GLY A 160 -14.86 -10.17 -6.22
C GLY A 160 -14.41 -9.50 -4.92
N LYS A 161 -14.04 -10.25 -3.88
CA LYS A 161 -13.44 -9.70 -2.67
C LYS A 161 -11.97 -9.40 -2.87
N THR A 162 -11.52 -8.27 -2.34
CA THR A 162 -10.11 -7.87 -2.35
C THR A 162 -9.48 -8.17 -1.00
N TYR A 163 -8.36 -8.88 -1.02
CA TYR A 163 -7.54 -9.21 0.15
C TYR A 163 -6.23 -8.44 0.10
N VAL A 164 -5.94 -7.69 1.14
CA VAL A 164 -4.73 -6.87 1.28
C VAL A 164 -3.86 -7.43 2.40
N VAL A 165 -2.58 -7.53 2.15
CA VAL A 165 -1.56 -7.96 3.11
C VAL A 165 -0.48 -6.90 3.18
N ALA A 166 -0.16 -6.43 4.39
CA ALA A 166 1.07 -5.70 4.66
C ALA A 166 2.04 -6.59 5.43
N ARG A 167 3.31 -6.58 5.02
CA ARG A 167 4.43 -7.21 5.71
C ARG A 167 5.36 -6.14 6.25
N TYR A 168 5.85 -6.34 7.45
CA TYR A 168 6.72 -5.41 8.17
C TYR A 168 8.02 -6.08 8.57
N SER A 169 9.13 -5.38 8.49
CA SER A 169 10.44 -5.92 8.91
C SER A 169 11.27 -4.85 9.62
N PRO A 170 11.89 -5.19 10.76
CA PRO A 170 11.59 -6.34 11.61
C PRO A 170 10.14 -6.39 12.08
N GLN A 171 9.65 -7.56 12.52
CA GLN A 171 8.30 -7.68 13.10
C GLN A 171 8.18 -6.85 14.37
N GLY A 172 6.97 -6.42 14.68
CA GLY A 172 6.60 -5.78 15.94
C GLY A 172 5.74 -6.67 16.84
N ASN A 173 5.05 -6.00 17.75
CA ASN A 173 4.05 -6.59 18.65
C ASN A 173 4.61 -7.70 19.57
N PHE A 174 5.82 -7.49 20.09
CA PHE A 174 6.37 -8.39 21.10
C PHE A 174 5.66 -8.21 22.45
N VAL A 175 5.22 -9.34 23.01
CA VAL A 175 4.50 -9.37 24.30
C VAL A 175 5.33 -8.72 25.40
N GLY A 176 4.73 -7.78 26.14
CA GLY A 176 5.36 -7.07 27.24
C GLY A 176 6.25 -5.89 26.82
N GLU A 177 6.41 -5.63 25.52
CA GLU A 177 7.14 -4.47 25.00
C GLU A 177 6.20 -3.33 24.60
N PHE A 178 6.69 -2.09 24.70
CA PHE A 178 5.99 -0.92 24.18
C PHE A 178 6.22 -0.78 22.68
N PRO A 179 5.24 -0.30 21.90
CA PRO A 179 5.42 -0.10 20.46
C PRO A 179 6.37 1.06 20.12
N TYR A 180 6.44 2.10 21.00
CA TYR A 180 7.31 3.28 20.85
C TYR A 180 7.69 3.93 22.16
#